data_2b049ebe93da66b0dd9409baaf3541ba
#
_entry.id   2b049ebe93da66b0dd9409baaf3541ba
#
_cell.length_a   1.000
_cell.length_b   1.000
_cell.length_c   1.000
_cell.angle_alpha   90.00
_cell.angle_beta   90.00
_cell.angle_gamma   90.00
#
_symmetry.space_group_name_H-M   'P 1'
#
loop_
_entity.id
_entity.type
_entity.pdbx_description
1 polymer ?
#
loop_
_entity_poly.entity_id
_entity_poly.type
_entity_poly.pdbx_seq_one_letter_code
_entity_poly.pdbx_strand_id
1 'polypeptide(L)'
;DQQMQAGQFDPAAVPMDERNLVYRAAALILAEHGIESVPALHLHIAKAVPVAGGMAGGSADAAAALIATDRYLHATGRTGAQLTQTDYERLAAQLGADIPFSVRAALGQTLALGQGTGTELQNVAAPREPLHLVIVAAQFGLSTPSVFKQLDAGRAAGEYPASGELLEPVELLEALNSYDGSEAALASLASLLRNDLQAPALSCAPQLEQTLNLRESEGVYASLVSGSGPTVLLLTSSQARAEALASTLRAAGNHVVSAVSAIL
;
A
#
# COMPACT_ATOMS: atom_id res chain seq x y z
N ASP A 1 17.36 3.69 16.69
CA ASP A 1 17.05 3.42 18.11
C ASP A 1 15.85 4.24 18.67
N GLN A 2 15.63 5.49 18.26
CA GLN A 2 14.43 6.25 18.70
C GLN A 2 13.13 5.80 18.02
N GLN A 3 13.20 5.21 16.84
CA GLN A 3 12.02 4.63 16.16
C GLN A 3 11.59 3.28 16.77
N MET A 4 12.48 2.56 17.41
CA MET A 4 12.17 1.31 18.11
C MET A 4 11.41 1.52 19.44
N GLN A 5 11.42 2.74 20.00
CA GLN A 5 10.65 3.05 21.22
C GLN A 5 9.14 3.24 20.98
N ALA A 6 8.70 3.30 19.74
CA ALA A 6 7.27 3.37 19.40
C ALA A 6 6.51 2.03 19.54
N GLY A 7 7.14 0.98 20.06
CA GLY A 7 6.48 -0.14 20.75
C GLY A 7 5.76 -1.17 19.87
N GLN A 8 6.03 -1.29 18.54
CA GLN A 8 5.16 -2.13 17.71
C GLN A 8 5.79 -2.81 16.49
N PHE A 9 7.08 -2.76 16.35
CA PHE A 9 7.77 -3.53 15.34
C PHE A 9 8.47 -4.73 15.99
N ASP A 10 7.99 -5.93 15.69
CA ASP A 10 8.71 -7.15 16.02
C ASP A 10 9.69 -7.50 14.89
N PRO A 11 11.00 -7.28 15.07
CA PRO A 11 12.00 -7.62 14.05
C PRO A 11 11.97 -9.11 13.69
N ALA A 12 11.53 -9.98 14.60
CA ALA A 12 11.42 -11.42 14.36
C ALA A 12 10.29 -11.78 13.37
N ALA A 13 9.35 -10.85 13.13
CA ALA A 13 8.31 -11.03 12.12
C ALA A 13 8.82 -10.86 10.68
N VAL A 14 10.04 -10.31 10.50
CA VAL A 14 10.68 -10.17 9.18
C VAL A 14 11.63 -11.35 8.96
N PRO A 15 11.39 -12.23 7.99
CA PRO A 15 12.32 -13.31 7.68
C PRO A 15 13.71 -12.77 7.33
N MET A 16 14.75 -13.37 7.88
CA MET A 16 16.15 -13.01 7.61
C MET A 16 16.83 -14.01 6.64
N ASP A 17 16.04 -14.75 5.89
CA ASP A 17 16.45 -15.82 4.97
C ASP A 17 15.76 -15.67 3.60
N GLU A 18 15.84 -16.69 2.78
CA GLU A 18 15.28 -16.78 1.42
C GLU A 18 13.74 -16.58 1.34
N ARG A 19 13.03 -16.63 2.46
CA ARG A 19 11.60 -16.30 2.53
C ARG A 19 11.34 -14.80 2.42
N ASN A 20 12.36 -13.98 2.67
CA ASN A 20 12.25 -12.54 2.59
C ASN A 20 12.12 -12.09 1.11
N LEU A 21 11.12 -11.25 0.83
CA LEU A 21 10.87 -10.73 -0.52
C LEU A 21 12.05 -9.94 -1.08
N VAL A 22 12.82 -9.24 -0.24
CA VAL A 22 14.03 -8.50 -0.63
C VAL A 22 15.12 -9.46 -1.12
N TYR A 23 15.32 -10.59 -0.42
CA TYR A 23 16.24 -11.63 -0.85
C TYR A 23 15.81 -12.23 -2.19
N ARG A 24 14.53 -12.59 -2.32
CA ARG A 24 13.96 -13.16 -3.55
C ARG A 24 14.06 -12.19 -4.73
N ALA A 25 13.83 -10.90 -4.49
CA ALA A 25 13.96 -9.86 -5.49
C ALA A 25 15.40 -9.76 -6.03
N ALA A 26 16.39 -9.72 -5.13
CA ALA A 26 17.79 -9.71 -5.52
C ALA A 26 18.18 -10.98 -6.30
N ALA A 27 17.72 -12.15 -5.85
CA ALA A 27 17.98 -13.43 -6.54
C ALA A 27 17.39 -13.46 -7.96
N LEU A 28 16.18 -12.89 -8.16
CA LEU A 28 15.57 -12.79 -9.49
C LEU A 28 16.38 -11.91 -10.44
N ILE A 29 16.91 -10.79 -9.97
CA ILE A 29 17.79 -9.92 -10.79
C ILE A 29 19.06 -10.64 -11.17
N LEU A 30 19.69 -11.37 -10.25
CA LEU A 30 20.89 -12.17 -10.56
C LEU A 30 20.59 -13.21 -11.63
N ALA A 31 19.47 -13.93 -11.47
CA ALA A 31 19.05 -14.96 -12.44
C ALA A 31 18.74 -14.35 -13.82
N GLU A 32 18.07 -13.21 -13.89
CA GLU A 32 17.75 -12.51 -15.14
C GLU A 32 19.01 -12.13 -15.92
N HIS A 33 20.06 -11.73 -15.21
CA HIS A 33 21.37 -11.42 -15.83
C HIS A 33 22.28 -12.64 -16.01
N GLY A 34 21.83 -13.86 -15.68
CA GLY A 34 22.63 -15.08 -15.78
C GLY A 34 23.84 -15.11 -14.83
N ILE A 35 23.73 -14.42 -13.69
CA ILE A 35 24.81 -14.33 -12.71
C ILE A 35 24.59 -15.42 -11.64
N GLU A 36 25.39 -16.48 -11.71
CA GLU A 36 25.28 -17.62 -10.76
C GLU A 36 25.93 -17.36 -9.41
N SER A 37 26.92 -16.47 -9.36
CA SER A 37 27.58 -16.11 -8.11
C SER A 37 28.00 -14.65 -8.07
N VAL A 38 27.72 -13.99 -6.95
CA VAL A 38 28.26 -12.66 -6.63
C VAL A 38 29.12 -12.78 -5.37
N PRO A 39 30.16 -11.95 -5.22
CA PRO A 39 30.73 -11.70 -3.90
C PRO A 39 29.58 -11.28 -2.98
N ALA A 40 29.63 -11.66 -1.71
CA ALA A 40 28.55 -11.49 -0.73
C ALA A 40 27.76 -10.19 -0.92
N LEU A 41 26.49 -10.29 -1.31
CA LEU A 41 25.57 -9.18 -1.41
C LEU A 41 24.93 -8.97 -0.02
N HIS A 42 25.16 -7.79 0.56
CA HIS A 42 24.56 -7.43 1.84
C HIS A 42 23.32 -6.57 1.61
N LEU A 43 22.16 -7.07 2.00
CA LEU A 43 20.88 -6.39 1.89
C LEU A 43 20.49 -5.82 3.27
N HIS A 44 20.32 -4.51 3.37
CA HIS A 44 19.92 -3.83 4.59
C HIS A 44 18.52 -3.22 4.42
N ILE A 45 17.58 -3.59 5.29
CA ILE A 45 16.22 -3.07 5.30
C ILE A 45 16.03 -2.18 6.52
N ALA A 46 15.82 -0.88 6.29
CA ALA A 46 15.41 0.08 7.32
C ALA A 46 13.88 0.14 7.38
N LYS A 47 13.27 -0.74 8.18
CA LYS A 47 11.81 -0.89 8.24
C LYS A 47 11.15 0.24 9.02
N ALA A 48 10.29 1.03 8.34
CA ALA A 48 9.52 2.10 8.94
C ALA A 48 8.00 1.86 8.88
N VAL A 49 7.55 0.94 8.03
CA VAL A 49 6.13 0.57 7.87
C VAL A 49 5.85 -0.70 8.65
N PRO A 50 4.75 -0.75 9.47
CA PRO A 50 4.38 -1.94 10.22
C PRO A 50 4.23 -3.19 9.36
N VAL A 51 4.69 -4.34 9.89
CA VAL A 51 4.51 -5.64 9.23
C VAL A 51 3.04 -6.05 9.30
N ALA A 52 2.51 -6.63 8.23
CA ALA A 52 1.10 -7.00 8.11
C ALA A 52 0.13 -5.83 8.39
N GLY A 53 0.56 -4.61 8.09
CA GLY A 53 -0.19 -3.37 8.32
C GLY A 53 -1.18 -3.00 7.21
N GLY A 54 -1.27 -3.72 6.10
CA GLY A 54 -2.13 -3.35 4.96
C GLY A 54 -1.60 -2.16 4.14
N MET A 55 -0.29 -1.86 4.24
CA MET A 55 0.36 -0.72 3.56
C MET A 55 1.41 -1.17 2.53
N ALA A 56 1.36 -2.40 2.08
CA ALA A 56 2.27 -2.98 1.08
C ALA A 56 3.78 -2.77 1.35
N GLY A 57 4.20 -2.57 2.62
CA GLY A 57 5.57 -2.26 2.98
C GLY A 57 6.59 -3.32 2.53
N GLY A 58 6.24 -4.61 2.59
CA GLY A 58 7.08 -5.69 2.06
C GLY A 58 7.21 -5.65 0.54
N SER A 59 6.14 -5.23 -0.16
CA SER A 59 6.15 -5.04 -1.61
C SER A 59 7.03 -3.87 -2.03
N ALA A 60 6.98 -2.76 -1.29
CA ALA A 60 7.85 -1.61 -1.50
C ALA A 60 9.34 -1.96 -1.28
N ASP A 61 9.65 -2.74 -0.21
CA ASP A 61 11.01 -3.22 0.04
C ASP A 61 11.51 -4.11 -1.11
N ALA A 62 10.67 -5.02 -1.62
CA ALA A 62 11.01 -5.89 -2.75
C ALA A 62 11.23 -5.11 -4.05
N ALA A 63 10.38 -4.14 -4.36
CA ALA A 63 10.54 -3.26 -5.52
C ALA A 63 11.86 -2.48 -5.44
N ALA A 64 12.16 -1.91 -4.27
CA ALA A 64 13.43 -1.24 -4.05
C ALA A 64 14.62 -2.18 -4.24
N ALA A 65 14.53 -3.42 -3.78
CA ALA A 65 15.58 -4.42 -3.94
C ALA A 65 15.79 -4.84 -5.40
N LEU A 66 14.73 -5.01 -6.20
CA LEU A 66 14.82 -5.26 -7.64
C LEU A 66 15.64 -4.15 -8.31
N ILE A 67 15.21 -2.91 -8.13
CA ILE A 67 15.84 -1.74 -8.77
C ILE A 67 17.27 -1.53 -8.26
N ALA A 68 17.50 -1.60 -6.95
CA ALA A 68 18.81 -1.36 -6.35
C ALA A 68 19.83 -2.43 -6.75
N THR A 69 19.42 -3.71 -6.81
CA THR A 69 20.32 -4.80 -7.21
C THR A 69 20.76 -4.64 -8.67
N ASP A 70 19.83 -4.37 -9.59
CA ASP A 70 20.15 -4.17 -10.99
C ASP A 70 21.07 -2.96 -11.20
N ARG A 71 20.77 -1.84 -10.55
CA ARG A 71 21.61 -0.63 -10.59
C ARG A 71 23.00 -0.89 -10.04
N TYR A 72 23.12 -1.66 -8.96
CA TYR A 72 24.42 -2.04 -8.39
C TYR A 72 25.24 -2.90 -9.36
N LEU A 73 24.63 -3.89 -9.99
CA LEU A 73 25.30 -4.76 -10.96
C LEU A 73 25.79 -3.96 -12.16
N HIS A 74 24.96 -3.05 -12.68
CA HIS A 74 25.32 -2.18 -13.78
C HIS A 74 26.48 -1.23 -13.38
N ALA A 75 26.37 -0.55 -12.24
CA ALA A 75 27.36 0.40 -11.74
C ALA A 75 28.74 -0.26 -11.47
N THR A 76 28.73 -1.55 -11.14
CA THR A 76 29.95 -2.34 -10.91
C THR A 76 30.46 -3.06 -12.17
N GLY A 77 29.89 -2.78 -13.34
CA GLY A 77 30.30 -3.35 -14.63
C GLY A 77 30.01 -4.85 -14.77
N ARG A 78 29.09 -5.38 -13.98
CA ARG A 78 28.68 -6.80 -14.01
C ARG A 78 27.61 -7.09 -15.05
N THR A 79 26.90 -6.06 -15.49
CA THR A 79 25.89 -6.12 -16.55
C THR A 79 26.11 -5.00 -17.56
N GLY A 80 25.78 -5.27 -18.84
CA GLY A 80 25.99 -4.33 -19.94
C GLY A 80 24.95 -3.21 -19.98
N ALA A 81 23.73 -3.47 -19.52
CA ALA A 81 22.62 -2.52 -19.48
C ALA A 81 21.75 -2.76 -18.25
N GLN A 82 21.03 -1.71 -17.84
CA GLN A 82 19.99 -1.81 -16.84
C GLN A 82 18.71 -2.38 -17.47
N LEU A 83 17.90 -3.03 -16.64
CA LEU A 83 16.58 -3.49 -17.03
C LEU A 83 15.62 -2.31 -17.26
N THR A 84 14.63 -2.53 -18.12
CA THR A 84 13.56 -1.56 -18.35
C THR A 84 12.49 -1.64 -17.26
N GLN A 85 11.63 -0.64 -17.19
CA GLN A 85 10.46 -0.68 -16.29
C GLN A 85 9.61 -1.94 -16.53
N THR A 86 9.37 -2.30 -17.78
CA THR A 86 8.62 -3.51 -18.16
C THR A 86 9.28 -4.79 -17.63
N ASP A 87 10.60 -4.86 -17.66
CA ASP A 87 11.34 -6.02 -17.12
C ASP A 87 11.17 -6.09 -15.60
N TYR A 88 11.29 -4.96 -14.90
CA TYR A 88 11.05 -4.92 -13.45
C TYR A 88 9.63 -5.32 -13.10
N GLU A 89 8.60 -4.84 -13.81
CA GLU A 89 7.21 -5.20 -13.57
C GLU A 89 6.96 -6.70 -13.81
N ARG A 90 7.52 -7.26 -14.86
CA ARG A 90 7.46 -8.70 -15.16
C ARG A 90 8.10 -9.56 -14.07
N LEU A 91 9.25 -9.15 -13.55
CA LEU A 91 9.93 -9.83 -12.45
C LEU A 91 9.16 -9.63 -11.12
N ALA A 92 8.68 -8.44 -10.88
CA ALA A 92 7.89 -8.07 -9.70
C ALA A 92 6.62 -8.92 -9.58
N ALA A 93 5.91 -9.17 -10.68
CA ALA A 93 4.70 -10.00 -10.71
C ALA A 93 4.93 -11.45 -10.24
N GLN A 94 6.16 -11.96 -10.31
CA GLN A 94 6.53 -13.30 -9.81
C GLN A 94 6.68 -13.33 -8.28
N LEU A 95 6.82 -12.18 -7.65
CA LEU A 95 7.01 -12.04 -6.21
C LEU A 95 5.71 -11.76 -5.45
N GLY A 96 4.79 -11.00 -6.05
CA GLY A 96 3.50 -10.65 -5.45
C GLY A 96 2.73 -9.60 -6.24
N ALA A 97 1.42 -9.53 -6.00
CA ALA A 97 0.47 -8.71 -6.76
C ALA A 97 0.75 -7.19 -6.65
N ASP A 98 1.16 -6.71 -5.47
CA ASP A 98 1.38 -5.27 -5.22
C ASP A 98 2.77 -4.77 -5.64
N ILE A 99 3.69 -5.68 -6.00
CA ILE A 99 5.08 -5.32 -6.25
C ILE A 99 5.25 -4.60 -7.59
N PRO A 100 4.53 -4.95 -8.69
CA PRO A 100 4.58 -4.18 -9.94
C PRO A 100 4.20 -2.72 -9.75
N PHE A 101 3.14 -2.42 -8.98
CA PHE A 101 2.78 -1.04 -8.65
C PHE A 101 3.87 -0.35 -7.83
N SER A 102 4.44 -1.05 -6.84
CA SER A 102 5.54 -0.51 -6.04
C SER A 102 6.77 -0.17 -6.88
N VAL A 103 7.05 -0.94 -7.94
CA VAL A 103 8.09 -0.60 -8.94
C VAL A 103 7.74 0.70 -9.67
N ARG A 104 6.50 0.84 -10.18
CA ARG A 104 6.05 2.08 -10.85
C ARG A 104 6.17 3.29 -9.94
N ALA A 105 5.73 3.17 -8.69
CA ALA A 105 5.82 4.24 -7.71
C ALA A 105 7.28 4.65 -7.44
N ALA A 106 8.20 3.69 -7.34
CA ALA A 106 9.63 3.96 -7.18
C ALA A 106 10.27 4.63 -8.42
N LEU A 107 9.66 4.50 -9.59
CA LEU A 107 10.07 5.12 -10.84
C LEU A 107 9.30 6.42 -11.16
N GLY A 108 8.46 6.90 -10.23
CA GLY A 108 7.77 8.19 -10.32
C GLY A 108 6.34 8.15 -10.83
N GLN A 109 5.73 6.96 -10.97
CA GLN A 109 4.33 6.78 -11.36
C GLN A 109 3.50 6.37 -10.14
N THR A 110 2.84 7.31 -9.51
CA THR A 110 2.26 7.16 -8.17
C THR A 110 0.79 6.76 -8.17
N LEU A 111 0.12 6.73 -9.33
CA LEU A 111 -1.28 6.34 -9.46
C LEU A 111 -1.48 5.37 -10.63
N ALA A 112 -2.12 4.25 -10.39
CA ALA A 112 -2.46 3.28 -11.42
C ALA A 112 -3.75 2.53 -11.07
N LEU A 113 -4.46 2.10 -12.10
CA LEU A 113 -5.54 1.13 -11.99
C LEU A 113 -4.97 -0.28 -12.19
N GLY A 114 -5.10 -1.13 -11.18
CA GLY A 114 -4.72 -2.55 -11.27
C GLY A 114 -5.91 -3.42 -11.61
N GLN A 115 -5.74 -4.31 -12.58
CA GLN A 115 -6.75 -5.30 -13.00
C GLN A 115 -6.25 -6.73 -12.77
N GLY A 116 -7.14 -7.70 -12.91
CA GLY A 116 -6.84 -9.11 -12.67
C GLY A 116 -6.44 -9.36 -11.22
N THR A 117 -5.23 -9.86 -10.99
CA THR A 117 -4.66 -10.02 -9.65
C THR A 117 -4.02 -8.74 -9.09
N GLY A 118 -4.15 -7.60 -9.79
CA GLY A 118 -3.49 -6.34 -9.46
C GLY A 118 -2.16 -6.13 -10.18
N THR A 119 -1.77 -7.06 -11.06
CA THR A 119 -0.51 -7.01 -11.81
C THR A 119 -0.65 -6.36 -13.19
N GLU A 120 -1.86 -6.25 -13.72
CA GLU A 120 -2.16 -5.56 -14.99
C GLU A 120 -2.44 -4.10 -14.68
N LEU A 121 -1.43 -3.26 -14.85
CA LEU A 121 -1.47 -1.87 -14.43
C LEU A 121 -1.72 -0.93 -15.59
N GLN A 122 -2.72 -0.06 -15.45
CA GLN A 122 -2.97 1.07 -16.34
C GLN A 122 -2.63 2.38 -15.63
N ASN A 123 -1.96 3.29 -16.32
CA ASN A 123 -1.65 4.60 -15.78
C ASN A 123 -2.93 5.41 -15.61
N VAL A 124 -3.09 6.05 -14.48
CA VAL A 124 -4.15 7.00 -14.17
C VAL A 124 -3.52 8.38 -14.06
N ALA A 125 -4.20 9.40 -14.60
CA ALA A 125 -3.74 10.76 -14.45
C ALA A 125 -3.84 11.18 -12.98
N ALA A 126 -2.80 11.84 -12.50
CA ALA A 126 -2.80 12.41 -11.16
C ALA A 126 -3.86 13.52 -11.04
N PRO A 127 -4.54 13.67 -9.89
CA PRO A 127 -5.40 14.82 -9.64
C PRO A 127 -4.57 16.11 -9.67
N ARG A 128 -5.22 17.23 -9.99
CA ARG A 128 -4.54 18.53 -10.08
C ARG A 128 -4.12 19.07 -8.71
N GLU A 129 -4.92 18.75 -7.70
CA GLU A 129 -4.71 19.19 -6.34
C GLU A 129 -4.42 17.99 -5.43
N PRO A 130 -3.63 18.17 -4.37
CA PRO A 130 -3.28 17.10 -3.47
C PRO A 130 -4.48 16.61 -2.67
N LEU A 131 -4.54 15.29 -2.44
CA LEU A 131 -5.42 14.69 -1.44
C LEU A 131 -4.72 14.65 -0.09
N HIS A 132 -5.45 14.98 0.97
CA HIS A 132 -4.93 15.05 2.32
C HIS A 132 -5.44 13.88 3.15
N LEU A 133 -4.54 13.03 3.63
CA LEU A 133 -4.86 11.79 4.29
C LEU A 133 -4.24 11.72 5.69
N VAL A 134 -4.95 11.12 6.62
CA VAL A 134 -4.36 10.62 7.87
C VAL A 134 -4.33 9.10 7.82
N ILE A 135 -3.14 8.54 8.00
CA ILE A 135 -2.91 7.10 8.04
C ILE A 135 -2.90 6.67 9.51
N VAL A 136 -3.84 5.86 9.92
CA VAL A 136 -3.95 5.33 11.28
C VAL A 136 -3.62 3.85 11.26
N ALA A 137 -2.42 3.49 11.69
CA ALA A 137 -1.99 2.11 11.80
C ALA A 137 -2.53 1.49 13.09
N ALA A 138 -3.07 0.29 13.01
CA ALA A 138 -3.46 -0.48 14.19
C ALA A 138 -2.23 -1.05 14.94
N GLN A 139 -2.42 -1.35 16.22
CA GLN A 139 -1.40 -1.97 17.06
C GLN A 139 -1.33 -3.51 16.93
N PHE A 140 -1.94 -4.05 15.91
CA PHE A 140 -1.98 -5.48 15.63
C PHE A 140 -1.88 -5.69 14.11
N GLY A 141 -1.40 -6.87 13.71
CA GLY A 141 -1.41 -7.28 12.31
C GLY A 141 -2.69 -8.01 11.95
N LEU A 142 -3.10 -7.93 10.69
CA LEU A 142 -4.22 -8.68 10.13
C LEU A 142 -3.75 -9.53 8.95
N SER A 143 -4.08 -10.81 9.00
CA SER A 143 -3.67 -11.76 7.96
C SER A 143 -4.50 -11.56 6.69
N THR A 144 -3.88 -11.11 5.60
CA THR A 144 -4.54 -10.97 4.29
C THR A 144 -5.27 -12.25 3.86
N PRO A 145 -4.68 -13.46 3.92
CA PRO A 145 -5.39 -14.69 3.61
C PRO A 145 -6.63 -14.93 4.48
N SER A 146 -6.60 -14.54 5.77
CA SER A 146 -7.75 -14.69 6.66
C SER A 146 -8.90 -13.77 6.26
N VAL A 147 -8.61 -12.54 5.84
CA VAL A 147 -9.62 -11.58 5.39
C VAL A 147 -10.28 -12.04 4.08
N PHE A 148 -9.48 -12.55 3.12
CA PHE A 148 -10.03 -13.14 1.88
C PHE A 148 -10.87 -14.37 2.16
N LYS A 149 -10.46 -15.26 3.08
CA LYS A 149 -11.25 -16.41 3.50
C LYS A 149 -12.59 -15.98 4.13
N GLN A 150 -12.59 -14.90 4.90
CA GLN A 150 -13.82 -14.32 5.47
C GLN A 150 -14.71 -13.74 4.37
N LEU A 151 -14.14 -13.07 3.35
CA LEU A 151 -14.89 -12.60 2.19
C LEU A 151 -15.59 -13.75 1.46
N ASP A 152 -14.85 -14.84 1.17
CA ASP A 152 -15.38 -16.00 0.46
C ASP A 152 -16.50 -16.67 1.27
N ALA A 153 -16.31 -16.84 2.58
CA ALA A 153 -17.31 -17.40 3.48
C ALA A 153 -18.58 -16.54 3.54
N GLY A 154 -18.45 -15.22 3.68
CA GLY A 154 -19.59 -14.31 3.72
C GLY A 154 -20.32 -14.22 2.39
N ARG A 155 -19.62 -14.30 1.25
CA ARG A 155 -20.24 -14.40 -0.08
C ARG A 155 -21.05 -15.70 -0.22
N ALA A 156 -20.50 -16.83 0.22
CA ALA A 156 -21.17 -18.11 0.22
C ALA A 156 -22.41 -18.13 1.13
N ALA A 157 -22.40 -17.37 2.21
CA ALA A 157 -23.53 -17.20 3.14
C ALA A 157 -24.56 -16.13 2.66
N GLY A 158 -24.25 -15.37 1.61
CA GLY A 158 -25.09 -14.25 1.15
C GLY A 158 -25.01 -13.00 2.05
N GLU A 159 -24.03 -12.91 2.92
CA GLU A 159 -23.79 -11.77 3.82
C GLU A 159 -23.07 -10.62 3.11
N TYR A 160 -22.25 -10.92 2.10
CA TYR A 160 -21.53 -9.95 1.27
C TYR A 160 -22.01 -10.05 -0.18
N PRO A 161 -21.94 -8.95 -0.94
CA PRO A 161 -22.26 -8.98 -2.36
C PRO A 161 -21.46 -10.06 -3.07
N ALA A 162 -22.10 -10.81 -3.96
CA ALA A 162 -21.40 -11.74 -4.82
C ALA A 162 -20.30 -10.99 -5.58
N SER A 163 -19.25 -11.71 -6.02
CA SER A 163 -18.28 -11.15 -6.96
C SER A 163 -19.04 -10.80 -8.24
N GLY A 164 -19.59 -9.58 -8.24
CA GLY A 164 -20.33 -9.04 -9.36
C GLY A 164 -19.43 -8.76 -10.53
N GLU A 165 -20.01 -8.27 -11.59
CA GLU A 165 -19.28 -7.70 -12.71
C GLU A 165 -18.28 -6.70 -12.15
N LEU A 166 -17.03 -6.80 -12.57
CA LEU A 166 -16.01 -5.80 -12.28
C LEU A 166 -16.55 -4.47 -12.82
N LEU A 167 -16.98 -3.61 -11.91
CA LEU A 167 -17.39 -2.27 -12.28
C LEU A 167 -16.13 -1.51 -12.68
N GLU A 168 -16.06 -1.09 -13.92
CA GLU A 168 -15.05 -0.12 -14.34
C GLU A 168 -15.15 1.10 -13.42
N PRO A 169 -14.05 1.55 -12.79
CA PRO A 169 -14.09 2.67 -11.84
C PRO A 169 -14.19 4.03 -12.57
N VAL A 170 -15.02 4.12 -13.62
CA VAL A 170 -15.10 5.28 -14.52
C VAL A 170 -15.43 6.54 -13.73
N GLU A 171 -16.46 6.50 -12.91
CA GLU A 171 -16.88 7.66 -12.10
C GLU A 171 -15.79 8.09 -11.11
N LEU A 172 -15.09 7.15 -10.49
CA LEU A 172 -13.98 7.43 -9.59
C LEU A 172 -12.80 8.07 -10.33
N LEU A 173 -12.45 7.56 -11.52
CA LEU A 173 -11.38 8.10 -12.34
C LEU A 173 -11.71 9.49 -12.87
N GLU A 174 -12.97 9.74 -13.27
CA GLU A 174 -13.46 11.06 -13.65
C GLU A 174 -13.41 12.04 -12.47
N ALA A 175 -13.85 11.62 -11.28
CA ALA A 175 -13.80 12.42 -10.07
C ALA A 175 -12.38 12.78 -9.67
N LEU A 176 -11.44 11.83 -9.75
CA LEU A 176 -10.01 12.07 -9.51
C LEU A 176 -9.43 13.07 -10.52
N ASN A 177 -9.68 12.87 -11.80
CA ASN A 177 -9.16 13.74 -12.87
C ASN A 177 -9.72 15.17 -12.82
N SER A 178 -10.97 15.33 -12.36
CA SER A 178 -11.64 16.64 -12.21
C SER A 178 -11.47 17.27 -10.83
N TYR A 179 -10.81 16.61 -9.90
CA TYR A 179 -10.60 17.13 -8.54
C TYR A 179 -9.81 18.43 -8.55
N ASP A 180 -10.42 19.49 -8.04
CA ASP A 180 -9.93 20.87 -8.05
C ASP A 180 -9.62 21.42 -6.63
N GLY A 181 -9.62 20.55 -5.62
CA GLY A 181 -9.39 20.95 -4.23
C GLY A 181 -10.61 21.51 -3.50
N SER A 182 -11.76 21.67 -4.19
CA SER A 182 -12.99 22.16 -3.54
C SER A 182 -13.62 21.09 -2.62
N GLU A 183 -14.32 21.53 -1.59
CA GLU A 183 -15.04 20.63 -0.68
C GLU A 183 -16.13 19.83 -1.40
N ALA A 184 -16.77 20.40 -2.39
CA ALA A 184 -17.79 19.71 -3.19
C ALA A 184 -17.18 18.58 -4.03
N ALA A 185 -16.04 18.82 -4.67
CA ALA A 185 -15.30 17.79 -5.41
C ALA A 185 -14.78 16.69 -4.48
N LEU A 186 -14.29 17.08 -3.29
CA LEU A 186 -13.84 16.13 -2.27
C LEU A 186 -14.97 15.24 -1.75
N ALA A 187 -16.15 15.83 -1.49
CA ALA A 187 -17.32 15.07 -1.05
C ALA A 187 -17.81 14.10 -2.13
N SER A 188 -17.81 14.52 -3.39
CA SER A 188 -18.12 13.66 -4.53
C SER A 188 -17.14 12.48 -4.62
N LEU A 189 -15.84 12.75 -4.60
CA LEU A 189 -14.78 11.74 -4.62
C LEU A 189 -14.94 10.76 -3.43
N ALA A 190 -15.15 11.28 -2.23
CA ALA A 190 -15.30 10.47 -1.02
C ALA A 190 -16.47 9.48 -1.10
N SER A 191 -17.57 9.87 -1.76
CA SER A 191 -18.77 9.02 -1.92
C SER A 191 -18.53 7.82 -2.85
N LEU A 192 -17.51 7.88 -3.70
CA LEU A 192 -17.14 6.84 -4.66
C LEU A 192 -16.10 5.87 -4.10
N LEU A 193 -15.44 6.24 -2.99
CA LEU A 193 -14.41 5.40 -2.37
C LEU A 193 -15.04 4.19 -1.67
N ARG A 194 -14.51 3.02 -1.96
CA ARG A 194 -14.94 1.76 -1.34
C ARG A 194 -13.80 0.75 -1.26
N ASN A 195 -13.93 -0.18 -0.34
CA ASN A 195 -13.05 -1.35 -0.23
C ASN A 195 -13.90 -2.58 0.11
N ASP A 196 -13.98 -3.53 -0.80
CA ASP A 196 -14.77 -4.76 -0.64
C ASP A 196 -14.22 -5.66 0.49
N LEU A 197 -12.96 -5.47 0.88
CA LEU A 197 -12.36 -6.17 2.03
C LEU A 197 -12.68 -5.51 3.37
N GLN A 198 -13.33 -4.33 3.42
CA GLN A 198 -13.58 -3.62 4.68
C GLN A 198 -14.50 -4.39 5.61
N ALA A 199 -15.64 -4.90 5.12
CA ALA A 199 -16.55 -5.69 5.94
C ALA A 199 -15.92 -7.02 6.41
N PRO A 200 -15.25 -7.81 5.56
CA PRO A 200 -14.45 -8.96 6.01
C PRO A 200 -13.37 -8.61 7.03
N ALA A 201 -12.66 -7.50 6.86
CA ALA A 201 -11.65 -7.06 7.81
C ALA A 201 -12.26 -6.72 9.18
N LEU A 202 -13.42 -6.04 9.20
CA LEU A 202 -14.18 -5.77 10.41
C LEU A 202 -14.65 -7.07 11.11
N SER A 203 -15.10 -8.06 10.35
CA SER A 203 -15.48 -9.36 10.90
C SER A 203 -14.29 -10.08 11.56
N CYS A 204 -13.08 -9.93 11.00
CA CYS A 204 -11.84 -10.46 11.58
C CYS A 204 -11.32 -9.62 12.76
N ALA A 205 -11.57 -8.31 12.75
CA ALA A 205 -11.02 -7.36 13.72
C ALA A 205 -12.06 -6.25 14.02
N PRO A 206 -13.09 -6.51 14.83
CA PRO A 206 -14.18 -5.56 15.13
C PRO A 206 -13.69 -4.23 15.72
N GLN A 207 -12.55 -4.22 16.39
CA GLN A 207 -11.94 -3.00 16.95
C GLN A 207 -11.58 -1.93 15.89
N LEU A 208 -11.52 -2.28 14.61
CA LEU A 208 -11.33 -1.32 13.52
C LEU A 208 -12.49 -0.33 13.38
N GLU A 209 -13.69 -0.72 13.84
CA GLU A 209 -14.87 0.12 13.78
C GLU A 209 -14.67 1.45 14.49
N GLN A 210 -13.98 1.45 15.62
CA GLN A 210 -13.68 2.68 16.36
C GLN A 210 -12.89 3.69 15.51
N THR A 211 -11.91 3.21 14.75
CA THR A 211 -11.11 4.09 13.87
C THR A 211 -11.89 4.49 12.62
N LEU A 212 -12.70 3.59 12.06
CA LEU A 212 -13.56 3.91 10.92
C LEU A 212 -14.62 4.94 11.24
N ASN A 213 -15.15 4.96 12.47
CA ASN A 213 -16.13 5.93 12.92
C ASN A 213 -15.57 7.35 13.06
N LEU A 214 -14.25 7.54 12.94
CA LEU A 214 -13.65 8.88 12.83
C LEU A 214 -14.11 9.64 11.57
N ARG A 215 -14.75 8.98 10.59
CA ARG A 215 -15.46 9.63 9.47
C ARG A 215 -16.51 10.65 9.93
N GLU A 216 -17.03 10.52 11.15
CA GLU A 216 -18.01 11.44 11.75
C GLU A 216 -17.34 12.69 12.33
N SER A 217 -16.00 12.74 12.37
CA SER A 217 -15.26 13.90 12.83
C SER A 217 -15.33 15.03 11.82
N GLU A 218 -15.40 16.26 12.32
CA GLU A 218 -15.39 17.45 11.47
C GLU A 218 -14.20 17.46 10.50
N GLY A 219 -14.46 17.75 9.22
CA GLY A 219 -13.44 17.82 8.17
C GLY A 219 -12.86 16.47 7.75
N VAL A 220 -13.49 15.35 8.11
CA VAL A 220 -13.21 14.01 7.55
C VAL A 220 -14.32 13.65 6.57
N TYR A 221 -13.96 13.32 5.35
CA TYR A 221 -14.89 13.04 4.24
C TYR A 221 -15.08 11.55 3.98
N ALA A 222 -14.06 10.76 4.24
CA ALA A 222 -14.12 9.30 4.14
C ALA A 222 -13.17 8.64 5.14
N SER A 223 -13.50 7.42 5.54
CA SER A 223 -12.60 6.51 6.23
C SER A 223 -12.68 5.14 5.59
N LEU A 224 -11.52 4.55 5.29
CA LEU A 224 -11.42 3.25 4.63
C LEU A 224 -10.31 2.42 5.24
N VAL A 225 -10.56 1.10 5.29
CA VAL A 225 -9.49 0.13 5.53
C VAL A 225 -8.56 0.11 4.31
N SER A 226 -7.26 0.16 4.55
CA SER A 226 -6.24 0.04 3.49
C SER A 226 -6.00 -1.42 3.13
N GLY A 227 -6.34 -1.81 1.90
CA GLY A 227 -6.24 -3.19 1.44
C GLY A 227 -7.02 -4.15 2.35
N SER A 228 -6.37 -5.19 2.84
CA SER A 228 -6.95 -6.11 3.84
C SER A 228 -6.87 -5.58 5.28
N GLY A 229 -6.34 -4.40 5.50
CA GLY A 229 -6.16 -3.80 6.82
C GLY A 229 -4.91 -4.33 7.56
N PRO A 230 -4.75 -3.96 8.83
CA PRO A 230 -5.68 -3.22 9.68
C PRO A 230 -5.50 -1.68 9.68
N THR A 231 -4.68 -1.13 8.82
CA THR A 231 -4.53 0.33 8.69
C THR A 231 -5.82 0.96 8.16
N VAL A 232 -6.20 2.10 8.71
CA VAL A 232 -7.32 2.93 8.25
C VAL A 232 -6.79 4.23 7.66
N LEU A 233 -7.33 4.63 6.53
CA LEU A 233 -7.08 5.90 5.86
C LEU A 233 -8.25 6.83 6.11
N LEU A 234 -7.98 8.07 6.53
CA LEU A 234 -8.98 9.12 6.71
C LEU A 234 -8.70 10.21 5.67
N LEU A 235 -9.65 10.45 4.78
CA LEU A 235 -9.59 11.54 3.80
C LEU A 235 -10.08 12.83 4.46
N THR A 236 -9.27 13.89 4.41
CA THR A 236 -9.56 15.16 5.11
C THR A 236 -9.61 16.34 4.14
N SER A 237 -10.25 17.44 4.58
CA SER A 237 -10.46 18.63 3.75
C SER A 237 -9.19 19.41 3.42
N SER A 238 -8.12 19.26 4.21
CA SER A 238 -6.88 20.03 4.03
C SER A 238 -5.72 19.42 4.78
N GLN A 239 -4.50 19.82 4.41
CA GLN A 239 -3.29 19.46 5.13
C GLN A 239 -3.34 19.86 6.60
N ALA A 240 -3.78 21.08 6.88
CA ALA A 240 -3.90 21.59 8.25
C ALA A 240 -4.87 20.72 9.08
N ARG A 241 -5.97 20.28 8.47
CA ARG A 241 -6.93 19.39 9.13
C ARG A 241 -6.33 18.00 9.36
N ALA A 242 -5.61 17.44 8.40
CA ALA A 242 -4.92 16.17 8.55
C ALA A 242 -3.90 16.22 9.69
N GLU A 243 -3.09 17.26 9.76
CA GLU A 243 -2.08 17.46 10.81
C GLU A 243 -2.72 17.62 12.21
N ALA A 244 -3.78 18.41 12.32
CA ALA A 244 -4.52 18.61 13.58
C ALA A 244 -5.15 17.29 14.05
N LEU A 245 -5.82 16.55 13.17
CA LEU A 245 -6.41 15.27 13.48
C LEU A 245 -5.34 14.25 13.88
N ALA A 246 -4.25 14.16 13.13
CA ALA A 246 -3.13 13.28 13.45
C ALA A 246 -2.54 13.59 14.84
N SER A 247 -2.39 14.86 15.18
CA SER A 247 -1.92 15.29 16.51
C SER A 247 -2.88 14.85 17.62
N THR A 248 -4.19 15.06 17.43
CA THR A 248 -5.23 14.64 18.38
C THR A 248 -5.23 13.12 18.59
N LEU A 249 -5.14 12.35 17.49
CA LEU A 249 -5.13 10.89 17.55
C LEU A 249 -3.87 10.35 18.25
N ARG A 250 -2.71 10.95 18.02
CA ARG A 250 -1.48 10.61 18.76
C ARG A 250 -1.62 10.88 20.26
N ALA A 251 -2.18 12.04 20.63
CA ALA A 251 -2.40 12.39 22.02
C ALA A 251 -3.39 11.42 22.70
N ALA A 252 -4.36 10.89 21.97
CA ALA A 252 -5.29 9.87 22.45
C ALA A 252 -4.71 8.44 22.45
N GLY A 253 -3.42 8.27 22.11
CA GLY A 253 -2.74 6.97 22.10
C GLY A 253 -2.92 6.14 20.83
N ASN A 254 -3.51 6.71 19.78
CA ASN A 254 -3.56 6.04 18.48
C ASN A 254 -2.19 6.07 17.81
N HIS A 255 -1.87 4.98 17.13
CA HIS A 255 -0.65 4.93 16.33
C HIS A 255 -0.89 5.54 14.96
N VAL A 256 -0.51 6.81 14.82
CA VAL A 256 -0.61 7.54 13.55
C VAL A 256 0.72 7.50 12.83
N VAL A 257 0.74 6.92 11.66
CA VAL A 257 1.95 6.79 10.85
C VAL A 257 2.28 8.10 10.16
N SER A 258 1.31 8.78 9.58
CA SER A 258 1.54 10.01 8.84
C SER A 258 0.26 10.82 8.61
N ALA A 259 0.38 12.16 8.58
CA ALA A 259 -0.50 13.03 7.81
C ALA A 259 0.20 13.30 6.48
N VAL A 260 -0.41 12.94 5.38
CA VAL A 260 0.19 13.00 4.04
C VAL A 260 -0.65 13.90 3.17
N SER A 261 0.00 14.84 2.48
CA SER A 261 -0.57 15.51 1.32
C SER A 261 0.06 14.86 0.09
N ALA A 262 -0.74 14.10 -0.62
CA ALA A 262 -0.27 13.40 -1.80
C ALA A 262 -0.83 14.08 -3.06
N ILE A 263 0.07 14.62 -3.89
CA ILE A 263 -0.17 14.68 -5.32
C ILE A 263 0.17 13.29 -5.80
N LEU A 264 -0.86 12.52 -6.09
CA LEU A 264 -0.72 11.13 -6.48
C LEU A 264 -0.05 11.00 -7.84
#